data_b16820909e39bb21edb5a4584b54ae37
#
_entry.id   b16820909e39bb21edb5a4584b54ae37
#
_cell.length_a   1.000
_cell.length_b   1.000
_cell.length_c   1.000
_cell.angle_alpha   90.00
_cell.angle_beta   90.00
_cell.angle_gamma   90.00
#
_symmetry.space_group_name_H-M   'P 1'
#
loop_
_entity.id
_entity.type
_entity.pdbx_description
1 polymer ?
#
loop_
_entity_poly.entity_id
_entity_poly.type
_entity_poly.pdbx_seq_one_letter_code
_entity_poly.pdbx_strand_id
1 'polypeptide(L)'
;QDSYQLKYDENGALARNGQIIPELLARMLQDPYFSLAAPKSTGKEIYHLAWVQQHLQALNLAHAVAGDVLRSLVELTAITVSDAIKTVINPALVEAIYACGGGAYNQFLLERIAENSQIKVRTTQELGIDVDQMEAIAFAWFAKRRVEKLPANYETVTGASQKCILGALYAGK
;
A
#
# COMPACT_ATOMS: atom_id res chain seq x y z
N GLN A 1 -18.73 2.41 0.94
CA GLN A 1 -19.92 1.96 0.17
C GLN A 1 -21.20 2.58 0.73
N ASP A 2 -21.36 2.61 2.05
CA ASP A 2 -22.64 2.96 2.69
C ASP A 2 -22.99 4.45 2.63
N SER A 3 -22.01 5.36 2.56
CA SER A 3 -22.26 6.80 2.59
C SER A 3 -22.63 7.42 1.23
N TYR A 4 -22.15 6.82 0.12
CA TYR A 4 -22.38 7.34 -1.23
C TYR A 4 -23.00 6.32 -2.18
N GLN A 5 -23.32 5.10 -1.74
CA GLN A 5 -23.80 3.98 -2.57
C GLN A 5 -22.84 3.62 -3.72
N LEU A 6 -21.57 4.00 -3.61
CA LEU A 6 -20.53 3.71 -4.57
C LEU A 6 -19.76 2.46 -4.19
N LYS A 7 -19.32 1.69 -5.16
CA LYS A 7 -18.52 0.49 -4.93
C LYS A 7 -17.12 0.84 -4.40
N TYR A 8 -16.55 1.95 -4.86
CA TYR A 8 -15.23 2.48 -4.47
C TYR A 8 -15.14 3.96 -4.91
N ASP A 9 -14.10 4.66 -4.46
CA ASP A 9 -13.79 6.03 -4.89
C ASP A 9 -12.99 6.00 -6.19
N GLU A 10 -13.69 6.11 -7.32
CA GLU A 10 -13.08 6.03 -8.64
C GLU A 10 -12.07 7.17 -8.84
N ASN A 11 -10.84 6.81 -9.22
CA ASN A 11 -9.72 7.75 -9.39
C ASN A 11 -9.40 8.63 -8.17
N GLY A 12 -9.95 8.31 -6.98
CA GLY A 12 -9.81 9.14 -5.80
C GLY A 12 -10.59 10.46 -5.86
N ALA A 13 -11.69 10.51 -6.64
CA ALA A 13 -12.42 11.74 -6.91
C ALA A 13 -13.07 12.34 -5.65
N LEU A 14 -13.64 11.53 -4.77
CA LEU A 14 -14.19 12.00 -3.51
C LEU A 14 -13.10 12.51 -2.57
N ALA A 15 -12.00 11.76 -2.44
CA ALA A 15 -10.85 12.15 -1.64
C ALA A 15 -10.23 13.45 -2.16
N ARG A 16 -10.13 13.63 -3.48
CA ARG A 16 -9.59 14.85 -4.10
C ARG A 16 -10.38 16.10 -3.74
N ASN A 17 -11.72 15.98 -3.67
CA ASN A 17 -12.63 17.07 -3.33
C ASN A 17 -12.78 17.29 -1.81
N GLY A 18 -12.32 16.33 -0.99
CA GLY A 18 -12.33 16.45 0.45
C GLY A 18 -11.15 17.29 0.98
N GLN A 19 -11.25 17.63 2.26
CA GLN A 19 -10.21 18.33 3.00
C GLN A 19 -9.55 17.39 4.01
N ILE A 20 -8.24 17.58 4.25
CA ILE A 20 -7.56 16.83 5.31
C ILE A 20 -8.15 17.24 6.66
N ILE A 21 -8.45 16.24 7.50
CA ILE A 21 -8.78 16.43 8.91
C ILE A 21 -7.47 16.29 9.70
N PRO A 22 -6.83 17.40 10.10
CA PRO A 22 -5.46 17.37 10.63
C PRO A 22 -5.30 16.51 11.88
N GLU A 23 -6.25 16.58 12.81
CA GLU A 23 -6.24 15.81 14.05
C GLU A 23 -6.43 14.31 13.80
N LEU A 24 -7.23 13.92 12.79
CA LEU A 24 -7.40 12.52 12.40
C LEU A 24 -6.11 11.98 11.78
N LEU A 25 -5.53 12.72 10.84
CA LEU A 25 -4.27 12.32 10.18
C LEU A 25 -3.14 12.21 11.20
N ALA A 26 -2.98 13.21 12.06
CA ALA A 26 -1.94 13.22 13.09
C ALA A 26 -2.09 12.03 14.06
N ARG A 27 -3.33 11.70 14.47
CA ARG A 27 -3.60 10.55 15.32
C ARG A 27 -3.29 9.22 14.63
N MET A 28 -3.69 9.06 13.37
CA MET A 28 -3.42 7.84 12.61
C MET A 28 -1.92 7.63 12.38
N LEU A 29 -1.16 8.70 12.12
CA LEU A 29 0.29 8.63 11.95
C LEU A 29 1.05 8.24 13.22
N GLN A 30 0.42 8.33 14.40
CA GLN A 30 0.99 7.85 15.67
C GLN A 30 0.90 6.34 15.86
N ASP A 31 0.30 5.59 14.92
CA ASP A 31 0.26 4.13 14.99
C ASP A 31 1.70 3.58 15.05
N PRO A 32 2.04 2.78 16.07
CA PRO A 32 3.40 2.27 16.27
C PRO A 32 3.95 1.50 15.08
N TYR A 33 3.08 0.87 14.28
CA TYR A 33 3.51 0.13 13.09
C TYR A 33 4.30 1.01 12.11
N PHE A 34 3.92 2.27 11.92
CA PHE A 34 4.59 3.14 10.96
C PHE A 34 6.04 3.45 11.33
N SER A 35 6.37 3.46 12.62
CA SER A 35 7.73 3.68 13.13
C SER A 35 8.59 2.42 13.22
N LEU A 36 8.02 1.22 13.01
CA LEU A 36 8.80 -0.02 13.03
C LEU A 36 9.86 -0.03 11.92
N ALA A 37 11.03 -0.56 12.24
CA ALA A 37 12.06 -0.83 11.23
C ALA A 37 11.64 -1.99 10.31
N ALA A 38 12.13 -1.98 9.07
CA ALA A 38 12.01 -3.12 8.17
C ALA A 38 12.93 -4.28 8.64
N PRO A 39 12.57 -5.55 8.39
CA PRO A 39 11.37 -6.00 7.66
C PRO A 39 10.10 -5.95 8.51
N LYS A 40 9.04 -5.41 7.97
CA LYS A 40 7.72 -5.34 8.62
C LYS A 40 6.62 -5.61 7.59
N SER A 41 5.51 -6.17 8.03
CA SER A 41 4.33 -6.39 7.19
C SER A 41 3.06 -6.11 7.98
N THR A 42 2.01 -5.77 7.26
CA THR A 42 0.65 -5.58 7.79
C THR A 42 -0.36 -5.89 6.70
N GLY A 43 -1.62 -5.99 7.07
CA GLY A 43 -2.69 -6.27 6.12
C GLY A 43 -4.05 -5.80 6.60
N LYS A 44 -5.08 -6.30 5.94
CA LYS A 44 -6.48 -5.93 6.19
C LYS A 44 -6.99 -6.35 7.57
N GLU A 45 -6.28 -7.23 8.26
CA GLU A 45 -6.58 -7.65 9.63
C GLU A 45 -6.39 -6.52 10.66
N ILE A 46 -5.56 -5.52 10.34
CA ILE A 46 -5.32 -4.35 11.20
C ILE A 46 -5.99 -3.12 10.59
N TYR A 47 -5.66 -2.77 9.35
CA TYR A 47 -6.15 -1.56 8.69
C TYR A 47 -7.47 -1.81 7.95
N HIS A 48 -8.56 -1.79 8.68
CA HIS A 48 -9.92 -1.98 8.18
C HIS A 48 -10.87 -0.88 8.67
N LEU A 49 -12.12 -0.91 8.24
CA LEU A 49 -13.08 0.14 8.56
C LEU A 49 -13.22 0.40 10.07
N ALA A 50 -13.23 -0.64 10.89
CA ALA A 50 -13.36 -0.46 12.34
C ALA A 50 -12.16 0.28 12.96
N TRP A 51 -10.93 0.10 12.42
CA TRP A 51 -9.76 0.89 12.83
C TRP A 51 -9.99 2.39 12.56
N VAL A 52 -10.51 2.76 11.39
CA VAL A 52 -10.84 4.16 11.05
C VAL A 52 -11.91 4.69 11.99
N GLN A 53 -12.99 3.91 12.22
CA GLN A 53 -14.08 4.28 13.11
C GLN A 53 -13.63 4.54 14.56
N GLN A 54 -12.70 3.74 15.07
CA GLN A 54 -12.10 3.95 16.40
C GLN A 54 -11.38 5.30 16.49
N HIS A 55 -10.63 5.69 15.46
CA HIS A 55 -9.96 6.99 15.42
C HIS A 55 -10.98 8.14 15.38
N LEU A 56 -12.01 8.02 14.55
CA LEU A 56 -13.08 9.01 14.44
C LEU A 56 -13.85 9.17 15.77
N GLN A 57 -14.20 8.07 16.42
CA GLN A 57 -14.88 8.10 17.71
C GLN A 57 -14.02 8.75 18.80
N ALA A 58 -12.73 8.41 18.86
CA ALA A 58 -11.82 8.97 19.85
C ALA A 58 -11.62 10.50 19.71
N LEU A 59 -11.91 11.05 18.54
CA LEU A 59 -11.85 12.48 18.26
C LEU A 59 -13.24 13.15 18.22
N ASN A 60 -14.31 12.43 18.55
CA ASN A 60 -15.70 12.88 18.42
C ASN A 60 -16.07 13.32 16.99
N LEU A 61 -15.47 12.67 15.97
CA LEU A 61 -15.67 12.93 14.54
C LEU A 61 -16.61 11.93 13.86
N ALA A 62 -17.52 11.32 14.61
CA ALA A 62 -18.46 10.31 14.07
C ALA A 62 -19.32 10.82 12.88
N HIS A 63 -19.49 12.13 12.78
CA HIS A 63 -20.26 12.78 11.72
C HIS A 63 -19.38 13.51 10.68
N ALA A 64 -18.07 13.21 10.65
CA ALA A 64 -17.16 13.80 9.66
C ALA A 64 -17.63 13.48 8.22
N VAL A 65 -17.45 14.44 7.33
CA VAL A 65 -17.77 14.26 5.91
C VAL A 65 -16.91 13.14 5.33
N ALA A 66 -17.53 12.16 4.68
CA ALA A 66 -16.81 10.98 4.20
C ALA A 66 -15.71 11.33 3.18
N GLY A 67 -15.88 12.37 2.37
CA GLY A 67 -14.82 12.86 1.46
C GLY A 67 -13.59 13.33 2.22
N ASP A 68 -13.74 14.00 3.38
CA ASP A 68 -12.63 14.48 4.21
C ASP A 68 -11.91 13.33 4.91
N VAL A 69 -12.66 12.32 5.34
CA VAL A 69 -12.08 11.08 5.89
C VAL A 69 -11.27 10.36 4.81
N LEU A 70 -11.83 10.20 3.60
CA LEU A 70 -11.12 9.60 2.46
C LEU A 70 -9.88 10.40 2.08
N ARG A 71 -9.95 11.73 2.07
CA ARG A 71 -8.80 12.61 1.85
C ARG A 71 -7.70 12.36 2.87
N SER A 72 -8.05 12.28 4.14
CA SER A 72 -7.10 12.03 5.23
C SER A 72 -6.46 10.64 5.12
N LEU A 73 -7.21 9.62 4.68
CA LEU A 73 -6.69 8.27 4.45
C LEU A 73 -5.76 8.19 3.24
N VAL A 74 -6.05 8.91 2.15
CA VAL A 74 -5.15 9.02 1.00
C VAL A 74 -3.85 9.68 1.43
N GLU A 75 -3.91 10.75 2.21
CA GLU A 75 -2.72 11.44 2.70
C GLU A 75 -1.90 10.57 3.65
N LEU A 76 -2.55 9.84 4.58
CA LEU A 76 -1.90 8.86 5.44
C LEU A 76 -1.11 7.84 4.61
N THR A 77 -1.75 7.27 3.58
CA THR A 77 -1.12 6.28 2.70
C THR A 77 0.07 6.89 1.96
N ALA A 78 -0.10 8.08 1.40
CA ALA A 78 0.96 8.76 0.65
C ALA A 78 2.18 9.09 1.53
N ILE A 79 1.96 9.58 2.74
CA ILE A 79 3.03 9.88 3.71
C ILE A 79 3.76 8.60 4.10
N THR A 80 3.02 7.57 4.53
CA THR A 80 3.64 6.33 5.06
C THR A 80 4.39 5.55 3.99
N VAL A 81 3.90 5.52 2.75
CA VAL A 81 4.62 4.95 1.60
C VAL A 81 5.89 5.75 1.29
N SER A 82 5.78 7.08 1.26
CA SER A 82 6.92 7.96 0.97
C SER A 82 8.00 7.85 2.04
N ASP A 83 7.62 7.78 3.30
CA ASP A 83 8.57 7.64 4.41
C ASP A 83 9.24 6.27 4.39
N ALA A 84 8.49 5.19 4.09
CA ALA A 84 9.07 3.86 3.91
C ALA A 84 10.11 3.83 2.79
N ILE A 85 9.83 4.48 1.66
CA ILE A 85 10.80 4.58 0.54
C ILE A 85 12.07 5.32 0.98
N LYS A 86 11.93 6.45 1.67
CA LYS A 86 13.08 7.24 2.15
C LYS A 86 13.96 6.49 3.14
N THR A 87 13.40 5.56 3.92
CA THR A 87 14.17 4.76 4.88
C THR A 87 14.97 3.63 4.22
N VAL A 88 14.51 3.11 3.08
CA VAL A 88 15.10 1.93 2.43
C VAL A 88 16.05 2.31 1.30
N ILE A 89 15.79 3.40 0.60
CA ILE A 89 16.51 3.79 -0.61
C ILE A 89 16.86 5.28 -0.52
N ASN A 90 18.05 5.66 -0.97
CA ASN A 90 18.38 7.07 -1.19
C ASN A 90 17.49 7.61 -2.33
N PRO A 91 16.55 8.53 -2.08
CA PRO A 91 15.62 9.03 -3.08
C PRO A 91 16.31 9.62 -4.32
N ALA A 92 17.51 10.19 -4.16
CA ALA A 92 18.28 10.75 -5.26
C ALA A 92 18.76 9.71 -6.30
N LEU A 93 18.72 8.43 -5.95
CA LEU A 93 19.09 7.32 -6.84
C LEU A 93 17.87 6.65 -7.49
N VAL A 94 16.66 7.11 -7.18
CA VAL A 94 15.41 6.52 -7.68
C VAL A 94 14.88 7.35 -8.84
N GLU A 95 14.83 6.77 -10.02
CA GLU A 95 14.28 7.44 -11.21
C GLU A 95 12.74 7.53 -11.16
N ALA A 96 12.08 6.45 -10.75
CA ALA A 96 10.63 6.39 -10.65
C ALA A 96 10.18 5.29 -9.67
N ILE A 97 8.96 5.48 -9.12
CA ILE A 97 8.20 4.47 -8.39
C ILE A 97 7.18 3.89 -9.36
N TYR A 98 7.10 2.56 -9.47
CA TYR A 98 6.10 1.89 -10.29
C TYR A 98 5.03 1.24 -9.41
N ALA A 99 3.81 1.77 -9.49
CA ALA A 99 2.65 1.26 -8.77
C ALA A 99 1.96 0.13 -9.53
N CYS A 100 1.50 -0.88 -8.80
CA CYS A 100 0.68 -1.99 -9.33
C CYS A 100 -0.46 -2.33 -8.35
N GLY A 101 -1.37 -3.20 -8.78
CA GLY A 101 -2.56 -3.57 -8.04
C GLY A 101 -3.63 -2.49 -8.00
N GLY A 102 -4.70 -2.71 -7.26
CA GLY A 102 -5.88 -1.83 -7.24
C GLY A 102 -5.62 -0.37 -6.89
N GLY A 103 -4.58 -0.09 -6.09
CA GLY A 103 -4.17 1.28 -5.76
C GLY A 103 -3.63 2.07 -6.95
N ALA A 104 -3.12 1.39 -7.99
CA ALA A 104 -2.61 2.04 -9.20
C ALA A 104 -3.69 2.73 -10.04
N TYR A 105 -4.96 2.36 -9.84
CA TYR A 105 -6.09 3.04 -10.46
C TYR A 105 -6.52 4.32 -9.75
N ASN A 106 -6.01 4.58 -8.56
CA ASN A 106 -6.30 5.80 -7.83
C ASN A 106 -5.28 6.88 -8.21
N GLN A 107 -5.56 7.62 -9.29
CA GLN A 107 -4.67 8.67 -9.80
C GLN A 107 -4.34 9.71 -8.73
N PHE A 108 -5.31 10.06 -7.89
CA PHE A 108 -5.09 11.03 -6.83
C PHE A 108 -4.09 10.53 -5.77
N LEU A 109 -4.16 9.25 -5.39
CA LEU A 109 -3.18 8.63 -4.50
C LEU A 109 -1.76 8.68 -5.10
N LEU A 110 -1.62 8.34 -6.40
CA LEU A 110 -0.32 8.37 -7.08
C LEU A 110 0.28 9.78 -7.09
N GLU A 111 -0.53 10.80 -7.35
CA GLU A 111 -0.11 12.20 -7.28
C GLU A 111 0.36 12.57 -5.86
N ARG A 112 -0.39 12.16 -4.82
CA ARG A 112 0.01 12.44 -3.44
C ARG A 112 1.30 11.73 -3.04
N ILE A 113 1.52 10.49 -3.50
CA ILE A 113 2.79 9.78 -3.29
C ILE A 113 3.93 10.51 -4.00
N ALA A 114 3.73 10.95 -5.25
CA ALA A 114 4.74 11.69 -5.99
C ALA A 114 5.13 13.00 -5.29
N GLU A 115 4.15 13.74 -4.78
CA GLU A 115 4.38 14.99 -4.06
C GLU A 115 5.10 14.77 -2.72
N ASN A 116 4.71 13.75 -1.94
CA ASN A 116 5.33 13.47 -0.65
C ASN A 116 6.74 12.86 -0.78
N SER A 117 6.97 12.02 -1.78
CA SER A 117 8.27 11.37 -2.01
C SER A 117 9.25 12.22 -2.79
N GLN A 118 8.76 13.19 -3.57
CA GLN A 118 9.52 13.96 -4.56
C GLN A 118 10.11 13.06 -5.67
N ILE A 119 9.50 11.89 -5.92
CA ILE A 119 9.89 10.94 -6.95
C ILE A 119 8.73 10.77 -7.92
N LYS A 120 9.00 10.60 -9.21
CA LYS A 120 7.97 10.32 -10.21
C LYS A 120 7.28 9.00 -9.89
N VAL A 121 5.95 9.00 -9.89
CA VAL A 121 5.14 7.79 -9.73
C VAL A 121 4.50 7.46 -11.07
N ARG A 122 4.61 6.22 -11.48
CA ARG A 122 4.11 5.64 -12.74
C ARG A 122 3.38 4.35 -12.43
N THR A 123 2.73 3.76 -13.41
CA THR A 123 2.19 2.41 -13.28
C THR A 123 3.07 1.39 -13.99
N THR A 124 3.00 0.13 -13.58
CA THR A 124 3.70 -0.98 -14.25
C THR A 124 3.28 -1.15 -15.69
N GLN A 125 2.15 -0.59 -16.10
CA GLN A 125 1.70 -0.59 -17.50
C GLN A 125 2.69 0.11 -18.43
N GLU A 126 3.41 1.13 -17.94
CA GLU A 126 4.48 1.79 -18.72
C GLU A 126 5.68 0.86 -18.99
N LEU A 127 5.82 -0.21 -18.22
CA LEU A 127 6.81 -1.27 -18.42
C LEU A 127 6.25 -2.45 -19.23
N GLY A 128 5.04 -2.33 -19.79
CA GLY A 128 4.36 -3.41 -20.50
C GLY A 128 3.76 -4.49 -19.60
N ILE A 129 3.62 -4.22 -18.30
CA ILE A 129 3.03 -5.15 -17.33
C ILE A 129 1.73 -4.52 -16.83
N ASP A 130 0.62 -5.22 -17.05
CA ASP A 130 -0.69 -4.80 -16.54
C ASP A 130 -0.66 -4.71 -15.00
N VAL A 131 -1.30 -3.67 -14.46
CA VAL A 131 -1.28 -3.40 -13.02
C VAL A 131 -1.88 -4.53 -12.18
N ASP A 132 -2.82 -5.30 -12.73
CA ASP A 132 -3.48 -6.41 -12.04
C ASP A 132 -2.73 -7.74 -12.19
N GLN A 133 -1.73 -7.81 -13.08
CA GLN A 133 -0.98 -9.05 -13.36
C GLN A 133 0.29 -9.22 -12.53
N MET A 134 0.75 -8.20 -11.84
CA MET A 134 2.02 -8.25 -11.11
C MET A 134 2.04 -9.37 -10.07
N GLU A 135 0.95 -9.56 -9.34
CA GLU A 135 0.84 -10.63 -8.34
C GLU A 135 0.85 -12.02 -9.01
N ALA A 136 0.12 -12.19 -10.12
CA ALA A 136 0.12 -13.44 -10.88
C ALA A 136 1.52 -13.76 -11.44
N ILE A 137 2.25 -12.78 -11.93
CA ILE A 137 3.64 -12.92 -12.40
C ILE A 137 4.56 -13.33 -11.25
N ALA A 138 4.41 -12.71 -10.07
CA ALA A 138 5.18 -13.08 -8.88
C ALA A 138 4.93 -14.54 -8.48
N PHE A 139 3.69 -14.99 -8.46
CA PHE A 139 3.36 -16.39 -8.15
C PHE A 139 3.83 -17.37 -9.23
N ALA A 140 3.78 -17.01 -10.50
CA ALA A 140 4.38 -17.80 -11.57
C ALA A 140 5.90 -17.96 -11.39
N TRP A 141 6.58 -16.88 -10.98
CA TRP A 141 8.00 -16.93 -10.64
C TRP A 141 8.27 -17.83 -9.43
N PHE A 142 7.46 -17.75 -8.35
CA PHE A 142 7.58 -18.67 -7.21
C PHE A 142 7.41 -20.13 -7.62
N ALA A 143 6.41 -20.44 -8.48
CA ALA A 143 6.19 -21.78 -9.01
C ALA A 143 7.41 -22.28 -9.81
N LYS A 144 7.97 -21.46 -10.69
CA LYS A 144 9.21 -21.76 -11.42
C LYS A 144 10.34 -22.08 -10.46
N ARG A 145 10.60 -21.22 -9.46
CA ARG A 145 11.66 -21.43 -8.46
C ARG A 145 11.45 -22.75 -7.71
N ARG A 146 10.21 -23.11 -7.38
CA ARG A 146 9.87 -24.37 -6.74
C ARG A 146 10.21 -25.59 -7.60
N VAL A 147 9.86 -25.56 -8.88
CA VAL A 147 10.17 -26.66 -9.84
C VAL A 147 11.68 -26.81 -10.03
N GLU A 148 12.40 -25.70 -10.12
CA GLU A 148 13.87 -25.66 -10.26
C GLU A 148 14.60 -25.98 -8.95
N LYS A 149 13.89 -26.19 -7.83
CA LYS A 149 14.44 -26.43 -6.49
C LYS A 149 15.38 -25.29 -6.04
N LEU A 150 15.04 -24.07 -6.37
CA LEU A 150 15.79 -22.87 -6.02
C LEU A 150 15.09 -22.11 -4.89
N PRO A 151 15.82 -21.49 -3.95
CA PRO A 151 15.24 -20.63 -2.93
C PRO A 151 14.50 -19.45 -3.56
N ALA A 152 13.40 -19.02 -2.93
CA ALA A 152 12.56 -17.94 -3.42
C ALA A 152 12.26 -16.86 -2.37
N ASN A 153 12.86 -16.94 -1.18
CA ASN A 153 12.82 -15.88 -0.18
C ASN A 153 14.13 -15.11 -0.14
N TYR A 154 14.02 -13.86 0.28
CA TYR A 154 15.16 -12.98 0.57
C TYR A 154 15.13 -12.66 2.07
N GLU A 155 16.16 -13.08 2.81
CA GLU A 155 16.23 -12.95 4.28
C GLU A 155 16.11 -11.51 4.73
N THR A 156 16.76 -10.59 4.01
CA THR A 156 16.71 -9.15 4.29
C THR A 156 15.34 -8.50 4.11
N VAL A 157 14.46 -9.15 3.35
CA VAL A 157 13.09 -8.64 3.08
C VAL A 157 12.07 -9.31 3.99
N THR A 158 12.24 -10.62 4.24
CA THR A 158 11.26 -11.44 4.96
C THR A 158 11.57 -11.61 6.45
N GLY A 159 12.80 -11.30 6.87
CA GLY A 159 13.29 -11.60 8.22
C GLY A 159 13.51 -13.09 8.47
N ALA A 160 13.50 -13.93 7.41
CA ALA A 160 13.76 -15.35 7.54
C ALA A 160 15.22 -15.60 7.94
N SER A 161 15.45 -16.63 8.76
CA SER A 161 16.80 -16.99 9.23
C SER A 161 17.67 -17.65 8.16
N GLN A 162 17.06 -18.15 7.08
CA GLN A 162 17.77 -18.81 5.98
C GLN A 162 16.96 -18.78 4.67
N LYS A 163 17.66 -19.04 3.56
CA LYS A 163 17.03 -19.23 2.25
C LYS A 163 16.26 -20.54 2.21
N CYS A 164 15.03 -20.49 1.69
CA CYS A 164 14.11 -21.65 1.63
C CYS A 164 13.51 -21.82 0.25
N ILE A 165 13.29 -23.07 -0.13
CA ILE A 165 12.47 -23.42 -1.29
C ILE A 165 11.01 -23.31 -0.83
N LEU A 166 10.26 -22.35 -1.37
CA LEU A 166 8.89 -22.09 -0.96
C LEU A 166 7.89 -23.00 -1.71
N GLY A 167 6.74 -23.22 -1.08
CA GLY A 167 5.62 -23.97 -1.64
C GLY A 167 5.77 -25.49 -1.57
N ALA A 168 4.72 -26.20 -2.00
CA ALA A 168 4.67 -27.64 -2.10
C ALA A 168 4.26 -28.07 -3.51
N LEU A 169 4.74 -29.23 -3.95
CA LEU A 169 4.35 -29.84 -5.22
C LEU A 169 3.58 -31.13 -4.91
N TYR A 170 2.34 -31.16 -5.30
CA TYR A 170 1.49 -32.36 -5.19
C TYR A 170 1.34 -33.00 -6.56
N ALA A 171 1.78 -34.25 -6.69
CA ALA A 171 1.57 -34.98 -7.92
C ALA A 171 0.07 -35.25 -8.10
N GLY A 172 -0.45 -35.00 -9.30
CA GLY A 172 -1.78 -35.44 -9.67
C GLY A 172 -1.90 -36.99 -9.64
N LYS A 173 -3.14 -37.48 -9.46
CA LYS A 173 -3.43 -38.91 -9.61
C LYS A 173 -3.46 -39.29 -11.08
#